data_f1d2b2a2b2406874089ea1450c8e8514
#
_entry.id   f1d2b2a2b2406874089ea1450c8e8514
#
_cell.length_a   1.000
_cell.length_b   1.000
_cell.length_c   1.000
_cell.angle_alpha   90.00
_cell.angle_beta   90.00
_cell.angle_gamma   90.00
#
_symmetry.space_group_name_H-M   'P 1'
#
loop_
_entity.id
_entity.type
_entity.pdbx_description
1 polymer ?
#
loop_
_entity_poly.entity_id
_entity_poly.type
_entity_poly.pdbx_seq_one_letter_code
_entity_poly.pdbx_strand_id
1 'polypeptide(L)'
;MSRHHRKWATAWSVGRLLSQRWPLPKALAQHPELMEPGQRLHEWTYLYDTGGLCPTPDDTIAGWADAWKRFCYTFSPSWSHREHVFEVLQSDTIPVGFHGIVDAAGSVRDTLTVADLK
;
A
#
# COMPACT_ATOMS: atom_id res chain seq x y z
N MET A 1 -0.41 6.58 14.67
CA MET A 1 0.73 5.72 15.07
C MET A 1 1.60 5.44 13.87
N SER A 2 2.89 5.53 14.00
CA SER A 2 3.83 5.26 12.92
C SER A 2 3.86 3.77 12.57
N ARG A 3 3.88 3.45 11.25
CA ARG A 3 4.01 2.07 10.77
C ARG A 3 5.28 1.40 11.28
N HIS A 4 6.36 2.17 11.47
CA HIS A 4 7.68 1.66 11.86
C HIS A 4 7.80 1.34 13.35
N HIS A 5 6.86 1.79 14.18
CA HIS A 5 6.91 1.60 15.64
C HIS A 5 5.99 0.49 16.13
N ARG A 6 5.27 -0.19 15.22
CA ARG A 6 4.39 -1.28 15.61
C ARG A 6 5.19 -2.52 15.97
N LYS A 7 4.86 -3.11 17.13
CA LYS A 7 5.39 -4.42 17.49
C LYS A 7 4.61 -5.52 16.77
N TRP A 8 5.35 -6.49 16.25
CA TRP A 8 4.79 -7.64 15.55
C TRP A 8 5.10 -8.92 16.30
N ALA A 9 4.12 -9.84 16.38
CA ALA A 9 4.35 -11.19 16.89
C ALA A 9 5.11 -12.05 15.87
N THR A 10 5.02 -11.71 14.59
CA THR A 10 5.71 -12.41 13.51
C THR A 10 6.98 -11.66 13.10
N ALA A 11 8.03 -12.42 12.76
CA ALA A 11 9.33 -11.85 12.39
C ALA A 11 9.37 -11.37 10.92
N TRP A 12 8.51 -11.92 10.07
CA TRP A 12 8.58 -11.69 8.62
C TRP A 12 7.49 -10.73 8.15
N SER A 13 7.89 -9.62 7.53
CA SER A 13 6.97 -8.78 6.78
C SER A 13 6.72 -9.38 5.39
N VAL A 14 5.59 -9.04 4.79
CA VAL A 14 5.33 -9.42 3.39
C VAL A 14 6.44 -8.88 2.48
N GLY A 15 6.86 -7.64 2.69
CA GLY A 15 7.95 -7.06 1.90
C GLY A 15 9.25 -7.84 2.02
N ARG A 16 9.60 -8.30 3.24
CA ARG A 16 10.78 -9.11 3.46
C ARG A 16 10.68 -10.47 2.78
N LEU A 17 9.52 -11.12 2.84
CA LEU A 17 9.31 -12.39 2.15
C LEU A 17 9.42 -12.22 0.64
N LEU A 18 8.83 -11.18 0.09
CA LEU A 18 8.90 -10.92 -1.35
C LEU A 18 10.32 -10.60 -1.80
N SER A 19 11.10 -9.90 -0.99
CA SER A 19 12.48 -9.55 -1.32
C SER A 19 13.42 -10.75 -1.39
N GLN A 20 13.05 -11.88 -0.79
CA GLN A 20 13.81 -13.13 -0.93
C GLN A 20 13.77 -13.64 -2.37
N ARG A 21 12.66 -13.44 -3.07
CA ARG A 21 12.48 -13.91 -4.45
C ARG A 21 12.68 -12.79 -5.47
N TRP A 22 12.26 -11.60 -5.12
CA TRP A 22 12.36 -10.42 -6.00
C TRP A 22 13.05 -9.29 -5.23
N PRO A 23 14.40 -9.33 -5.13
CA PRO A 23 15.12 -8.30 -4.40
C PRO A 23 14.95 -6.93 -5.08
N LEU A 24 15.02 -5.88 -4.26
CA LEU A 24 14.95 -4.51 -4.73
C LEU A 24 16.08 -4.26 -5.74
N PRO A 25 15.80 -3.64 -6.91
CA PRO A 25 16.84 -3.27 -7.85
C PRO A 25 17.94 -2.46 -7.17
N LYS A 26 19.20 -2.75 -7.52
CA LYS A 26 20.35 -2.12 -6.91
C LYS A 26 20.30 -0.59 -6.99
N ALA A 27 19.84 -0.05 -8.11
CA ALA A 27 19.71 1.39 -8.28
C ALA A 27 18.78 2.00 -7.24
N LEU A 28 17.64 1.38 -6.97
CA LEU A 28 16.69 1.86 -5.95
C LEU A 28 17.24 1.70 -4.54
N ALA A 29 17.99 0.61 -4.28
CA ALA A 29 18.61 0.40 -2.98
C ALA A 29 19.67 1.46 -2.67
N GLN A 30 20.40 1.92 -3.70
CA GLN A 30 21.43 2.95 -3.57
C GLN A 30 20.86 4.38 -3.56
N HIS A 31 19.63 4.55 -4.05
CA HIS A 31 18.99 5.86 -4.20
C HIS A 31 17.57 5.83 -3.60
N PRO A 32 17.45 5.74 -2.25
CA PRO A 32 16.14 5.66 -1.62
C PRO A 32 15.25 6.89 -1.88
N GLU A 33 15.84 8.03 -2.25
CA GLU A 33 15.08 9.22 -2.64
C GLU A 33 14.18 8.99 -3.86
N LEU A 34 14.48 7.99 -4.71
CA LEU A 34 13.64 7.64 -5.84
C LEU A 34 12.31 6.98 -5.40
N MET A 35 12.24 6.52 -4.16
CA MET A 35 11.03 5.92 -3.60
C MET A 35 10.10 6.93 -2.95
N GLU A 36 10.57 8.12 -2.65
CA GLU A 36 9.80 9.15 -1.95
C GLU A 36 8.52 9.59 -2.69
N PRO A 37 8.53 9.79 -4.02
CA PRO A 37 7.31 10.14 -4.72
C PRO A 37 6.21 9.10 -4.55
N GLY A 38 6.56 7.80 -4.49
CA GLY A 38 5.61 6.74 -4.23
C GLY A 38 4.97 6.87 -2.85
N GLN A 39 5.75 7.18 -1.83
CA GLN A 39 5.26 7.39 -0.47
C GLN A 39 4.28 8.56 -0.42
N ARG A 40 4.60 9.68 -1.08
CA ARG A 40 3.70 10.83 -1.13
C ARG A 40 2.40 10.50 -1.87
N LEU A 41 2.48 9.70 -2.93
CA LEU A 41 1.29 9.26 -3.65
C LEU A 41 0.40 8.38 -2.75
N HIS A 42 0.98 7.46 -1.98
CA HIS A 42 0.23 6.65 -1.02
C HIS A 42 -0.51 7.54 -0.02
N GLU A 43 0.14 8.51 0.56
CA GLU A 43 -0.48 9.45 1.50
C GLU A 43 -1.59 10.25 0.84
N TRP A 44 -1.36 10.75 -0.37
CA TRP A 44 -2.34 11.54 -1.09
C TRP A 44 -3.59 10.72 -1.42
N THR A 45 -3.42 9.50 -1.94
CA THR A 45 -4.55 8.63 -2.27
C THR A 45 -5.33 8.21 -1.04
N TYR A 46 -4.64 8.01 0.09
CA TYR A 46 -5.31 7.72 1.35
C TYR A 46 -6.23 8.86 1.77
N LEU A 47 -5.74 10.10 1.72
CA LEU A 47 -6.53 11.27 2.06
C LEU A 47 -7.71 11.43 1.10
N TYR A 48 -7.47 11.24 -0.18
CA TYR A 48 -8.51 11.34 -1.20
C TYR A 48 -9.64 10.31 -0.96
N ASP A 49 -9.27 9.06 -0.70
CA ASP A 49 -10.24 7.97 -0.54
C ASP A 49 -10.99 8.02 0.79
N THR A 50 -10.38 8.57 1.83
CA THR A 50 -10.99 8.64 3.15
C THR A 50 -11.74 9.95 3.41
N GLY A 51 -11.78 10.84 2.42
CA GLY A 51 -12.50 12.11 2.54
C GLY A 51 -11.76 13.15 3.37
N GLY A 52 -10.47 12.97 3.58
CA GLY A 52 -9.64 13.95 4.30
C GLY A 52 -9.37 15.20 3.48
N LEU A 53 -8.71 16.19 4.11
CA LEU A 53 -8.24 17.37 3.40
C LEU A 53 -7.14 16.94 2.42
N CYS A 54 -7.48 16.98 1.13
CA CYS A 54 -6.60 16.51 0.08
C CYS A 54 -5.88 17.72 -0.54
N PRO A 55 -4.58 17.90 -0.28
CA PRO A 55 -3.85 19.03 -0.86
C PRO A 55 -3.72 18.86 -2.37
N THR A 56 -3.44 19.98 -3.06
CA THR A 56 -3.10 19.92 -4.47
C THR A 56 -1.82 19.09 -4.63
N PRO A 57 -1.83 18.05 -5.48
CA PRO A 57 -0.63 17.25 -5.67
C PRO A 57 0.51 18.08 -6.27
N ASP A 58 1.74 17.85 -5.82
CA ASP A 58 2.88 18.50 -6.45
C ASP A 58 3.14 17.92 -7.85
N ASP A 59 3.96 18.61 -8.64
CA ASP A 59 4.18 18.25 -10.04
C ASP A 59 4.73 16.82 -10.21
N THR A 60 5.47 16.32 -9.22
CA THR A 60 6.07 14.99 -9.29
C THR A 60 5.01 13.89 -9.29
N ILE A 61 3.94 14.05 -8.49
CA ILE A 61 2.91 13.02 -8.36
C ILE A 61 1.59 13.37 -9.04
N ALA A 62 1.48 14.57 -9.64
CA ALA A 62 0.22 15.06 -10.20
C ALA A 62 -0.39 14.12 -11.24
N GLY A 63 0.45 13.55 -12.12
CA GLY A 63 -0.03 12.62 -13.14
C GLY A 63 -0.61 11.34 -12.55
N TRP A 64 0.05 10.79 -11.55
CA TRP A 64 -0.42 9.58 -10.86
C TRP A 64 -1.67 9.85 -10.04
N ALA A 65 -1.71 11.00 -9.36
CA ALA A 65 -2.89 11.41 -8.60
C ALA A 65 -4.10 11.56 -9.52
N ASP A 66 -3.91 12.15 -10.70
CA ASP A 66 -4.96 12.28 -11.71
C ASP A 66 -5.43 10.91 -12.22
N ALA A 67 -4.50 9.98 -12.43
CA ALA A 67 -4.84 8.62 -12.84
C ALA A 67 -5.68 7.92 -11.76
N TRP A 68 -5.36 8.11 -10.49
CA TRP A 68 -6.15 7.55 -9.39
C TRP A 68 -7.56 8.12 -9.35
N LYS A 69 -7.71 9.44 -9.54
CA LYS A 69 -9.02 10.07 -9.63
C LYS A 69 -9.85 9.47 -10.76
N ARG A 70 -9.24 9.28 -11.93
CA ARG A 70 -9.92 8.69 -13.08
C ARG A 70 -10.34 7.24 -12.81
N PHE A 71 -9.49 6.47 -12.17
CA PHE A 71 -9.81 5.11 -11.76
C PHE A 71 -11.03 5.12 -10.83
N CYS A 72 -11.02 5.97 -9.80
CA CYS A 72 -12.13 6.07 -8.86
C CYS A 72 -13.43 6.50 -9.53
N TYR A 73 -13.34 7.45 -10.46
CA TYR A 73 -14.51 7.89 -11.22
C TYR A 73 -15.08 6.77 -12.10
N THR A 74 -14.21 6.07 -12.79
CA THR A 74 -14.62 5.03 -13.76
C THR A 74 -15.16 3.79 -13.06
N PHE A 75 -14.53 3.34 -12.01
CA PHE A 75 -14.82 2.05 -11.37
C PHE A 75 -15.60 2.17 -10.07
N SER A 76 -15.72 3.38 -9.50
CA SER A 76 -16.44 3.63 -8.24
C SER A 76 -16.11 2.61 -7.15
N PRO A 77 -14.84 2.47 -6.77
CA PRO A 77 -14.46 1.49 -5.76
C PRO A 77 -15.09 1.82 -4.41
N SER A 78 -15.42 0.80 -3.65
CA SER A 78 -15.89 0.91 -2.28
C SER A 78 -14.87 0.25 -1.38
N TRP A 79 -13.97 1.06 -0.81
CA TRP A 79 -12.92 0.54 0.07
C TRP A 79 -13.45 0.38 1.49
N SER A 80 -13.41 -0.84 2.01
CA SER A 80 -13.71 -1.11 3.40
C SER A 80 -12.48 -0.92 4.28
N HIS A 81 -11.30 -1.04 3.70
CA HIS A 81 -10.02 -0.89 4.40
C HIS A 81 -9.04 -0.09 3.54
N ARG A 82 -8.38 0.88 4.18
CA ARG A 82 -7.25 1.61 3.60
C ARG A 82 -6.11 1.56 4.61
N GLU A 83 -4.88 1.25 4.15
CA GLU A 83 -3.72 1.11 5.03
C GLU A 83 -4.00 0.13 6.18
N HIS A 84 -4.63 -1.00 5.84
CA HIS A 84 -5.04 -1.98 6.85
C HIS A 84 -3.87 -2.87 7.26
N VAL A 85 -3.62 -2.91 8.55
CA VAL A 85 -2.57 -3.73 9.16
C VAL A 85 -3.12 -5.14 9.38
N PHE A 86 -2.35 -6.16 9.01
CA PHE A 86 -2.72 -7.55 9.23
C PHE A 86 -1.53 -8.37 9.70
N GLU A 87 -1.84 -9.48 10.38
CA GLU A 87 -0.83 -10.44 10.83
C GLU A 87 -1.41 -11.84 10.75
N VAL A 88 -0.65 -12.76 10.14
CA VAL A 88 -1.03 -14.16 10.00
C VAL A 88 -0.03 -15.00 10.78
N LEU A 89 -0.52 -15.74 11.78
CA LEU A 89 0.33 -16.57 12.62
C LEU A 89 0.61 -17.92 11.95
N GLN A 90 1.78 -18.46 12.26
CA GLN A 90 2.14 -19.82 11.82
C GLN A 90 1.11 -20.81 12.34
N SER A 91 0.75 -21.79 11.50
CA SER A 91 -0.19 -22.84 11.83
C SER A 91 0.14 -24.10 11.02
N ASP A 92 -0.67 -25.14 11.14
CA ASP A 92 -0.47 -26.37 10.38
C ASP A 92 -0.51 -26.16 8.87
N THR A 93 -1.30 -25.16 8.41
CA THR A 93 -1.43 -24.84 7.00
C THR A 93 -0.59 -23.64 6.56
N ILE A 94 -0.08 -22.86 7.51
CA ILE A 94 0.74 -21.68 7.25
C ILE A 94 2.14 -21.96 7.78
N PRO A 95 3.10 -22.27 6.89
CA PRO A 95 4.45 -22.69 7.34
C PRO A 95 5.25 -21.58 7.99
N VAL A 96 4.98 -20.32 7.65
CA VAL A 96 5.69 -19.15 8.22
C VAL A 96 4.66 -18.07 8.55
N GLY A 97 4.68 -17.57 9.78
CA GLY A 97 3.88 -16.41 10.17
C GLY A 97 4.41 -15.14 9.50
N PHE A 98 3.52 -14.23 9.13
CA PHE A 98 3.90 -12.99 8.46
C PHE A 98 2.93 -11.86 8.77
N HIS A 99 3.38 -10.64 8.49
CA HIS A 99 2.58 -9.44 8.70
C HIS A 99 2.77 -8.46 7.56
N GLY A 100 1.88 -7.51 7.46
CA GLY A 100 1.97 -6.49 6.43
C GLY A 100 0.87 -5.44 6.55
N ILE A 101 0.84 -4.57 5.55
CA ILE A 101 -0.14 -3.51 5.44
C ILE A 101 -0.72 -3.55 4.03
N VAL A 102 -2.04 -3.71 3.95
CA VAL A 102 -2.76 -3.68 2.68
C VAL A 102 -3.10 -2.23 2.34
N ASP A 103 -2.75 -1.79 1.14
CA ASP A 103 -3.02 -0.41 0.73
C ASP A 103 -4.51 -0.14 0.64
N ALA A 104 -5.26 -1.02 0.00
CA ALA A 104 -6.71 -0.90 -0.12
C ALA A 104 -7.34 -2.27 -0.27
N ALA A 105 -8.47 -2.48 0.38
CA ALA A 105 -9.29 -3.68 0.22
C ALA A 105 -10.75 -3.29 0.27
N GLY A 106 -11.56 -3.90 -0.58
CA GLY A 106 -12.98 -3.60 -0.66
C GLY A 106 -13.59 -4.24 -1.89
N SER A 107 -14.48 -3.53 -2.55
CA SER A 107 -15.09 -4.02 -3.79
C SER A 107 -14.99 -3.01 -4.91
N VAL A 108 -14.76 -3.52 -6.11
CA VAL A 108 -14.78 -2.76 -7.35
C VAL A 108 -15.78 -3.45 -8.26
N ARG A 109 -16.85 -2.74 -8.64
CA ARG A 109 -17.94 -3.30 -9.45
C ARG A 109 -18.43 -4.65 -8.88
N ASP A 110 -18.70 -4.67 -7.56
CA ASP A 110 -19.21 -5.83 -6.82
C ASP A 110 -18.24 -7.02 -6.75
N THR A 111 -16.98 -6.82 -7.12
CA THR A 111 -15.94 -7.85 -7.01
C THR A 111 -15.01 -7.52 -5.84
N LEU A 112 -14.80 -8.49 -4.95
CA LEU A 112 -13.83 -8.34 -3.86
C LEU A 112 -12.45 -8.07 -4.45
N THR A 113 -11.81 -7.00 -3.99
CA THR A 113 -10.59 -6.50 -4.60
C THR A 113 -9.58 -6.09 -3.53
N VAL A 114 -8.34 -6.49 -3.72
CA VAL A 114 -7.19 -5.96 -2.97
C VAL A 114 -6.35 -5.17 -3.97
N ALA A 115 -6.09 -3.92 -3.66
CA ALA A 115 -5.28 -3.05 -4.52
C ALA A 115 -3.98 -2.68 -3.84
N ASP A 116 -2.92 -2.64 -4.63
CA ASP A 116 -1.60 -2.24 -4.19
C ASP A 116 -1.12 -1.11 -5.10
N LEU A 117 -0.72 -0.01 -4.50
CA LEU A 117 -0.23 1.16 -5.22
C LEU A 117 1.29 1.06 -5.40
N LYS A 118 1.73 0.97 -6.64
CA LYS A 118 3.16 0.86 -6.98
C LYS A 118 3.61 1.95 -7.91
#